data_30c94161c2e89f1d8678a1eb8a87b891
#
_entry.id   30c94161c2e89f1d8678a1eb8a87b891
#
_cell.length_a   1.000
_cell.length_b   1.000
_cell.length_c   1.000
_cell.angle_alpha   90.00
_cell.angle_beta   90.00
_cell.angle_gamma   90.00
#
_symmetry.space_group_name_H-M   'P 1'
#
loop_
_entity.id
_entity.type
_entity.pdbx_description
1 polymer ?
#
loop_
_entity_poly.entity_id
_entity_poly.type
_entity_poly.pdbx_seq_one_letter_code
_entity_poly.pdbx_strand_id
1 'polypeptide(L)'
;MTRPEITRTRDLTFSNWVRRNLPNSETGFSVSDVDFMLWNWQRREVMFVEVKTHGKELSTGQRRQFRRMHDWMTKGTAGTEWNYKGWVIVTFENTSFDDGKCYISSINMTQPIEVTEARLVELLSF
;
A
#
# COMPACT_ATOMS: atom_id res chain seq x y z
N MET A 1 -16.90 -20.03 -6.48
CA MET A 1 -16.36 -19.39 -7.69
C MET A 1 -15.12 -18.58 -7.34
N THR A 2 -14.04 -18.85 -8.01
CA THR A 2 -12.79 -18.16 -7.74
C THR A 2 -12.74 -16.84 -8.52
N ARG A 3 -12.37 -15.76 -7.86
CA ARG A 3 -12.19 -14.48 -8.54
C ARG A 3 -10.97 -14.55 -9.45
N PRO A 4 -10.97 -13.86 -10.59
CA PRO A 4 -9.77 -13.74 -11.39
C PRO A 4 -8.64 -13.08 -10.60
N GLU A 5 -7.43 -13.50 -10.85
CA GLU A 5 -6.24 -12.87 -10.27
C GLU A 5 -6.08 -11.46 -10.82
N ILE A 6 -6.03 -10.46 -9.94
CA ILE A 6 -5.89 -9.06 -10.34
C ILE A 6 -4.50 -8.79 -10.90
N THR A 7 -3.47 -9.43 -10.32
CA THR A 7 -2.08 -9.17 -10.65
C THR A 7 -1.37 -10.40 -11.18
N ARG A 8 -2.09 -11.27 -11.87
CA ARG A 8 -1.60 -12.57 -12.34
C ARG A 8 -0.32 -12.48 -13.15
N THR A 9 -0.24 -11.52 -14.05
CA THR A 9 0.94 -11.27 -14.86
C THR A 9 1.22 -9.79 -14.85
N ARG A 10 2.38 -9.43 -14.34
CA ARG A 10 2.78 -8.03 -14.31
C ARG A 10 3.38 -7.64 -15.65
N ASP A 11 2.75 -6.69 -16.32
CA ASP A 11 3.30 -6.10 -17.53
C ASP A 11 4.28 -4.98 -17.15
N LEU A 12 5.55 -5.18 -17.48
CA LEU A 12 6.61 -4.22 -17.19
C LEU A 12 6.90 -3.26 -18.35
N THR A 13 6.12 -3.30 -19.41
CA THR A 13 6.36 -2.50 -20.61
C THR A 13 6.38 -1.01 -20.30
N PHE A 14 5.37 -0.52 -19.60
CA PHE A 14 5.29 0.90 -19.24
C PHE A 14 6.37 1.28 -18.24
N SER A 15 6.65 0.44 -17.25
CA SER A 15 7.72 0.67 -16.29
C SER A 15 9.07 0.81 -16.97
N ASN A 16 9.37 -0.03 -17.95
CA ASN A 16 10.59 0.04 -18.74
C ASN A 16 10.61 1.29 -19.61
N TRP A 17 9.46 1.67 -20.17
CA TRP A 17 9.34 2.89 -20.95
C TRP A 17 9.64 4.14 -20.10
N VAL A 18 9.11 4.17 -18.87
CA VAL A 18 9.37 5.26 -17.91
C VAL A 18 10.88 5.40 -17.65
N ARG A 19 11.56 4.28 -17.39
CA ARG A 19 12.99 4.29 -17.09
C ARG A 19 13.82 4.83 -18.25
N ARG A 20 13.40 4.59 -19.49
CA ARG A 20 14.16 5.02 -20.68
C ARG A 20 13.85 6.43 -21.10
N ASN A 21 12.65 6.93 -20.82
CA ASN A 21 12.14 8.14 -21.44
C ASN A 21 11.88 9.30 -20.48
N LEU A 22 11.63 9.03 -19.20
CA LEU A 22 11.34 10.10 -18.24
C LEU A 22 12.59 10.48 -17.44
N PRO A 23 12.60 11.67 -16.83
CA PRO A 23 13.75 12.10 -16.03
C PRO A 23 14.04 11.14 -14.89
N ASN A 24 15.31 11.09 -14.47
CA ASN A 24 15.70 10.26 -13.32
C ASN A 24 15.52 11.02 -12.00
N SER A 25 15.68 10.30 -10.89
CA SER A 25 15.45 10.85 -9.55
C SER A 25 16.43 11.96 -9.16
N GLU A 26 17.57 12.05 -9.82
CA GLU A 26 18.56 13.11 -9.54
C GLU A 26 18.04 14.49 -9.90
N THR A 27 17.08 14.56 -10.82
CA THR A 27 16.46 15.82 -11.23
C THR A 27 15.30 16.23 -10.30
N GLY A 28 14.99 15.43 -9.28
CA GLY A 28 13.84 15.64 -8.42
C GLY A 28 12.56 14.98 -8.91
N PHE A 29 12.60 14.39 -10.10
CA PHE A 29 11.46 13.64 -10.64
C PHE A 29 11.46 12.23 -10.08
N SER A 30 10.32 11.77 -9.57
CA SER A 30 10.21 10.39 -9.08
C SER A 30 8.89 9.77 -9.50
N VAL A 31 8.93 8.46 -9.66
CA VAL A 31 7.74 7.66 -9.97
C VAL A 31 7.52 6.70 -8.81
N SER A 32 6.33 6.70 -8.26
CA SER A 32 5.96 5.84 -7.14
C SER A 32 4.79 4.96 -7.51
N ASP A 33 4.87 3.70 -7.12
CA ASP A 33 3.78 2.76 -7.24
C ASP A 33 3.03 2.66 -5.91
N VAL A 34 1.74 2.46 -6.00
CA VAL A 34 0.89 2.09 -4.86
C VAL A 34 0.43 0.66 -5.10
N ASP A 35 0.73 -0.25 -4.17
CA ASP A 35 0.38 -1.65 -4.36
C ASP A 35 -1.12 -1.85 -4.48
N PHE A 36 -1.89 -1.35 -3.50
CA PHE A 36 -3.32 -1.53 -3.51
C PHE A 36 -4.04 -0.30 -2.96
N MET A 37 -5.16 0.03 -3.60
CA MET A 37 -6.15 0.94 -3.04
C MET A 37 -7.42 0.12 -2.83
N LEU A 38 -7.84 -0.02 -1.57
CA LEU A 38 -9.08 -0.70 -1.22
C LEU A 38 -10.16 0.35 -1.01
N TRP A 39 -11.31 0.16 -1.62
CA TRP A 39 -12.40 1.11 -1.44
C TRP A 39 -13.76 0.45 -1.57
N ASN A 40 -14.69 0.95 -0.77
CA ASN A 40 -16.07 0.51 -0.79
C ASN A 40 -16.93 1.70 -1.18
N TRP A 41 -17.43 1.70 -2.42
CA TRP A 41 -18.16 2.84 -2.96
C TRP A 41 -19.55 2.99 -2.34
N GLN A 42 -20.13 1.92 -1.79
CA GLN A 42 -21.42 2.00 -1.11
C GLN A 42 -21.27 2.64 0.27
N ARG A 43 -20.19 2.31 0.97
CA ARG A 43 -19.90 2.85 2.31
C ARG A 43 -19.03 4.11 2.26
N ARG A 44 -18.51 4.44 1.09
CA ARG A 44 -17.62 5.58 0.86
C ARG A 44 -16.41 5.55 1.78
N GLU A 45 -15.77 4.42 1.81
CA GLU A 45 -14.55 4.20 2.58
C GLU A 45 -13.40 3.83 1.65
N VAL A 46 -12.19 4.32 1.95
CA VAL A 46 -10.99 4.08 1.15
C VAL A 46 -9.79 3.89 2.05
N MET A 47 -8.91 2.96 1.66
CA MET A 47 -7.67 2.66 2.37
C MET A 47 -6.58 2.34 1.35
N PHE A 48 -5.34 2.76 1.62
CA PHE A 48 -4.18 2.30 0.85
C PHE A 48 -3.46 1.21 1.61
N VAL A 49 -2.94 0.23 0.86
CA VAL A 49 -2.19 -0.90 1.44
C VAL A 49 -0.90 -1.09 0.64
N GLU A 50 0.21 -1.10 1.34
CA GLU A 50 1.52 -1.47 0.80
C GLU A 50 1.93 -2.79 1.38
N VAL A 51 2.39 -3.73 0.54
CA VAL A 51 2.79 -5.07 0.96
C VAL A 51 4.30 -5.23 0.80
N LYS A 52 4.94 -5.68 1.86
CA LYS A 52 6.36 -6.03 1.87
C LYS A 52 6.53 -7.50 2.23
N THR A 53 7.52 -8.14 1.64
CA THR A 53 7.87 -9.54 1.92
C THR A 53 9.30 -9.62 2.41
N HIS A 54 9.67 -10.77 3.00
CA HIS A 54 11.02 -11.04 3.52
C HIS A 54 11.47 -10.02 4.55
N GLY A 55 10.54 -9.53 5.37
CA GLY A 55 10.82 -8.56 6.43
C GLY A 55 11.34 -7.21 5.94
N LYS A 56 11.20 -6.91 4.67
CA LYS A 56 11.67 -5.63 4.12
C LYS A 56 10.85 -4.47 4.65
N GLU A 57 11.51 -3.34 4.82
CA GLU A 57 10.87 -2.09 5.25
C GLU A 57 10.68 -1.15 4.06
N LEU A 58 9.83 -0.16 4.24
CA LEU A 58 9.75 0.95 3.28
C LEU A 58 11.09 1.65 3.22
N SER A 59 11.52 2.00 2.01
CA SER A 59 12.67 2.90 1.86
C SER A 59 12.32 4.27 2.44
N THR A 60 13.34 5.06 2.77
CA THR A 60 13.13 6.42 3.28
C THR A 60 12.32 7.26 2.28
N GLY A 61 12.62 7.11 0.99
CA GLY A 61 11.89 7.82 -0.07
C GLY A 61 10.43 7.41 -0.17
N GLN A 62 10.14 6.09 -0.11
CA GLN A 62 8.77 5.58 -0.11
C GLN A 62 7.99 6.11 1.10
N ARG A 63 8.59 6.02 2.28
CA ARG A 63 7.93 6.49 3.52
C ARG A 63 7.58 7.97 3.44
N ARG A 64 8.52 8.78 2.96
CA ARG A 64 8.30 10.22 2.81
C ARG A 64 7.18 10.51 1.83
N GLN A 65 7.18 9.84 0.68
CA GLN A 65 6.17 10.04 -0.36
C GLN A 65 4.80 9.57 0.11
N PHE A 66 4.72 8.41 0.74
CA PHE A 66 3.45 7.86 1.21
C PHE A 66 2.86 8.72 2.35
N ARG A 67 3.71 9.27 3.24
CA ARG A 67 3.24 10.22 4.25
C ARG A 67 2.61 11.45 3.62
N ARG A 68 3.23 11.96 2.57
CA ARG A 68 2.71 13.13 1.86
C ARG A 68 1.35 12.83 1.23
N MET A 69 1.24 11.67 0.58
CA MET A 69 -0.03 11.24 0.00
C MET A 69 -1.09 11.00 1.08
N HIS A 70 -0.68 10.41 2.20
CA HIS A 70 -1.55 10.22 3.36
C HIS A 70 -2.11 11.55 3.86
N ASP A 71 -1.26 12.57 3.97
CA ASP A 71 -1.68 13.91 4.40
C ASP A 71 -2.65 14.53 3.39
N TRP A 72 -2.38 14.40 2.11
CA TRP A 72 -3.28 14.90 1.07
C TRP A 72 -4.64 14.22 1.14
N MET A 73 -4.68 12.90 1.33
CA MET A 73 -5.93 12.16 1.44
C MET A 73 -6.70 12.55 2.70
N THR A 74 -6.00 12.70 3.81
CA THR A 74 -6.63 13.13 5.07
C THR A 74 -7.29 14.48 4.91
N LYS A 75 -6.60 15.43 4.31
CA LYS A 75 -7.12 16.78 4.10
C LYS A 75 -8.21 16.81 3.03
N GLY A 76 -8.02 16.07 1.94
CA GLY A 76 -8.97 16.07 0.83
C GLY A 76 -10.30 15.40 1.16
N THR A 77 -10.32 14.43 2.05
CA THR A 77 -11.56 13.76 2.46
C THR A 77 -12.24 14.43 3.64
N ALA A 78 -11.53 15.28 4.38
CA ALA A 78 -12.08 15.99 5.54
C ALA A 78 -13.29 16.84 5.12
N GLY A 79 -14.41 16.69 5.84
CA GLY A 79 -15.63 17.42 5.54
C GLY A 79 -16.42 16.88 4.34
N THR A 80 -15.96 15.83 3.71
CA THR A 80 -16.69 15.14 2.65
C THR A 80 -17.40 13.90 3.19
N GLU A 81 -18.18 13.25 2.35
CA GLU A 81 -18.86 11.99 2.73
C GLU A 81 -17.92 10.80 2.74
N TRP A 82 -16.69 10.96 2.22
CA TRP A 82 -15.72 9.87 2.17
C TRP A 82 -14.94 9.75 3.47
N ASN A 83 -14.78 8.51 3.93
CA ASN A 83 -13.97 8.18 5.08
C ASN A 83 -12.66 7.53 4.60
N TYR A 84 -11.57 8.26 4.75
CA TYR A 84 -10.24 7.74 4.48
C TYR A 84 -9.75 6.99 5.71
N LYS A 85 -9.51 5.68 5.56
CA LYS A 85 -9.17 4.79 6.66
C LYS A 85 -7.66 4.70 6.93
N GLY A 86 -6.85 5.32 6.11
CA GLY A 86 -5.43 5.41 6.33
C GLY A 86 -4.61 4.60 5.34
N TRP A 87 -3.30 4.59 5.59
CA TRP A 87 -2.32 3.86 4.81
C TRP A 87 -1.70 2.78 5.68
N VAL A 88 -1.91 1.52 5.30
CA VAL A 88 -1.49 0.36 6.06
C VAL A 88 -0.32 -0.32 5.34
N ILE A 89 0.70 -0.69 6.09
CA ILE A 89 1.81 -1.48 5.59
C ILE A 89 1.66 -2.89 6.15
N VAL A 90 1.56 -3.87 5.26
CA VAL A 90 1.50 -5.29 5.60
C VAL A 90 2.85 -5.90 5.28
N THR A 91 3.53 -6.43 6.29
CA THR A 91 4.86 -7.00 6.13
C THR A 91 4.84 -8.48 6.48
N PHE A 92 5.15 -9.32 5.51
CA PHE A 92 5.34 -10.75 5.74
C PHE A 92 6.80 -11.03 6.10
N GLU A 93 7.02 -11.89 7.08
CA GLU A 93 8.36 -12.34 7.46
C GLU A 93 9.03 -13.02 6.27
N ASN A 94 8.29 -13.85 5.55
CA ASN A 94 8.73 -14.47 4.31
C ASN A 94 7.83 -14.03 3.16
N THR A 95 6.90 -14.85 2.69
CA THR A 95 6.07 -14.51 1.52
C THR A 95 4.57 -14.43 1.81
N SER A 96 4.09 -15.18 2.81
CA SER A 96 2.66 -15.28 3.11
C SER A 96 2.43 -15.77 4.54
N PHE A 97 1.18 -15.96 4.92
CA PHE A 97 0.83 -16.55 6.21
C PHE A 97 1.25 -18.02 6.32
N ASP A 98 1.49 -18.70 5.19
CA ASP A 98 1.82 -20.13 5.18
C ASP A 98 3.29 -20.38 5.58
N ASP A 99 4.17 -19.41 5.42
CA ASP A 99 5.60 -19.59 5.58
C ASP A 99 6.24 -18.66 6.62
N GLY A 100 5.45 -17.98 7.42
CA GLY A 100 6.00 -17.10 8.45
C GLY A 100 4.94 -16.18 9.05
N LYS A 101 5.41 -15.27 9.86
CA LYS A 101 4.54 -14.29 10.54
C LYS A 101 4.20 -13.12 9.63
N CYS A 102 3.16 -12.40 10.01
CA CYS A 102 2.74 -11.17 9.35
C CYS A 102 2.62 -10.06 10.37
N TYR A 103 3.01 -8.87 9.97
CA TYR A 103 2.97 -7.67 10.80
C TYR A 103 2.24 -6.56 10.07
N ILE A 104 1.57 -5.70 10.81
CA ILE A 104 0.97 -4.50 10.25
C ILE A 104 1.47 -3.26 10.97
N SER A 105 1.52 -2.18 10.23
CA SER A 105 1.76 -0.85 10.76
C SER A 105 1.02 0.16 9.90
N SER A 106 0.83 1.38 10.41
CA SER A 106 0.37 2.47 9.56
C SER A 106 1.57 3.31 9.13
N ILE A 107 1.36 4.18 8.15
CA ILE A 107 2.46 5.02 7.64
C ILE A 107 3.08 5.90 8.75
N ASN A 108 2.32 6.22 9.79
CA ASN A 108 2.78 7.05 10.91
C ASN A 108 3.25 6.24 12.12
N MET A 109 3.10 4.91 12.10
CA MET A 109 3.56 4.05 13.19
C MET A 109 4.99 3.59 12.93
N THR A 110 5.80 3.58 14.00
CA THR A 110 7.17 3.09 13.92
C THR A 110 7.32 1.64 14.37
N GLN A 111 6.32 1.11 15.09
CA GLN A 111 6.35 -0.26 15.64
C GLN A 111 5.32 -1.13 14.95
N PRO A 112 5.74 -2.10 14.13
CA PRO A 112 4.83 -3.09 13.57
C PRO A 112 4.23 -3.98 14.64
N ILE A 113 2.99 -4.42 14.43
CA ILE A 113 2.26 -5.31 15.34
C ILE A 113 1.99 -6.61 14.60
N GLU A 114 2.29 -7.74 15.23
CA GLU A 114 1.97 -9.03 14.65
C GLU A 114 0.46 -9.19 14.50
N VAL A 115 0.02 -9.74 13.36
CA VAL A 115 -1.39 -9.90 13.05
C VAL A 115 -1.63 -11.31 12.50
N THR A 116 -2.77 -11.90 12.90
CA THR A 116 -3.23 -13.15 12.32
C THR A 116 -3.91 -12.90 10.99
N GLU A 117 -4.01 -13.94 10.16
CA GLU A 117 -4.73 -13.86 8.90
C GLU A 117 -6.18 -13.43 9.11
N ALA A 118 -6.87 -14.02 10.09
CA ALA A 118 -8.26 -13.68 10.41
C ALA A 118 -8.40 -12.20 10.78
N ARG A 119 -7.46 -11.66 11.56
CA ARG A 119 -7.50 -10.27 11.97
C ARG A 119 -7.21 -9.34 10.79
N LEU A 120 -6.29 -9.73 9.91
CA LEU A 120 -6.01 -8.92 8.72
C LEU A 120 -7.23 -8.87 7.79
N VAL A 121 -7.93 -10.00 7.63
CA VAL A 121 -9.19 -10.02 6.86
C VAL A 121 -10.19 -9.02 7.44
N GLU A 122 -10.36 -8.99 8.76
CA GLU A 122 -11.26 -8.03 9.41
C GLU A 122 -10.85 -6.58 9.12
N LEU A 123 -9.56 -6.28 9.23
CA LEU A 123 -9.04 -4.92 9.05
C LEU A 123 -9.18 -4.42 7.62
N LEU A 124 -9.04 -5.29 6.65
CA LEU A 124 -9.07 -4.92 5.24
C LEU A 124 -10.45 -5.09 4.59
N SER A 125 -11.41 -5.66 5.29
CA SER A 125 -12.78 -5.89 4.80
C SER A 125 -13.73 -4.83 5.37
N PHE A 126 -14.03 -3.83 4.61
CA PHE A 126 -14.93 -2.74 5.03
C PHE A 126 -15.94 -2.39 3.95
#